data_87c94adc6943e6ccd7ed1c81bfcd3f3b
#
_entry.id   87c94adc6943e6ccd7ed1c81bfcd3f3b
#
_cell.length_a   1.000
_cell.length_b   1.000
_cell.length_c   1.000
_cell.angle_alpha   90.00
_cell.angle_beta   90.00
_cell.angle_gamma   90.00
#
_symmetry.space_group_name_H-M   'P 1'
#
loop_
_entity.id
_entity.type
_entity.pdbx_description
1 polymer ?
#
loop_
_entity_poly.entity_id
_entity_poly.type
_entity_poly.pdbx_seq_one_letter_code
_entity_poly.pdbx_strand_id
1 'polypeptide(L)'
;MTTLTADEIRSRVETDWNRIVKVLAEKVALQSISAKGITAEQMKRSAEFVADELRLVGVDTKVVQASNADGTPGAWEVIGSHIVSPDALTVLLYA
;
A
#
# COMPACT_ATOMS: atom_id res chain seq x y z
N MET A 1 -26.01 2.50 0.77
CA MET A 1 -24.65 2.80 0.26
C MET A 1 -24.76 3.60 -1.01
N THR A 2 -24.08 4.73 -1.09
CA THR A 2 -24.08 5.58 -2.29
C THR A 2 -22.97 5.11 -3.23
N THR A 3 -23.34 4.81 -4.48
CA THR A 3 -22.38 4.47 -5.52
C THR A 3 -21.83 5.75 -6.13
N LEU A 4 -20.51 5.88 -6.17
CA LEU A 4 -19.85 7.02 -6.82
C LEU A 4 -19.87 6.85 -8.34
N THR A 5 -20.14 7.93 -9.05
CA THR A 5 -20.03 7.96 -10.51
C THR A 5 -18.56 8.10 -10.92
N ALA A 6 -18.24 7.79 -12.17
CA ALA A 6 -16.91 7.98 -12.71
C ALA A 6 -16.44 9.45 -12.63
N ASP A 7 -17.36 10.39 -12.84
CA ASP A 7 -17.04 11.82 -12.75
C ASP A 7 -16.76 12.26 -11.31
N GLU A 8 -17.48 11.73 -10.34
CA GLU A 8 -17.21 11.98 -8.91
C GLU A 8 -15.85 11.44 -8.51
N ILE A 9 -15.47 10.26 -8.98
CA ILE A 9 -14.16 9.67 -8.71
C ILE A 9 -13.06 10.53 -9.34
N ARG A 10 -13.25 10.93 -10.60
CA ARG A 10 -12.27 11.80 -11.29
C ARG A 10 -12.10 13.13 -10.55
N SER A 11 -13.18 13.74 -10.13
CA SER A 11 -13.16 15.00 -9.39
C SER A 11 -12.39 14.87 -8.08
N ARG A 12 -12.54 13.76 -7.37
CA ARG A 12 -11.77 13.51 -6.13
C ARG A 12 -10.29 13.36 -6.42
N VAL A 13 -9.92 12.66 -7.46
CA VAL A 13 -8.51 12.51 -7.86
C VAL A 13 -7.90 13.87 -8.20
N GLU A 14 -8.63 14.69 -8.95
CA GLU A 14 -8.18 16.05 -9.30
C GLU A 14 -8.01 16.94 -8.06
N THR A 15 -8.96 16.88 -7.14
CA THR A 15 -8.90 17.63 -5.88
C THR A 15 -7.69 17.20 -5.03
N ASP A 16 -7.39 15.92 -4.99
CA ASP A 16 -6.34 15.36 -4.15
C ASP A 16 -4.99 15.27 -4.87
N TRP A 17 -4.89 15.73 -6.11
CA TRP A 17 -3.73 15.52 -6.97
C TRP A 17 -2.42 15.93 -6.31
N ASN A 18 -2.36 17.12 -5.72
CA ASN A 18 -1.14 17.61 -5.08
C ASN A 18 -0.71 16.74 -3.90
N ARG A 19 -1.69 16.23 -3.13
CA ARG A 19 -1.42 15.29 -2.04
C ARG A 19 -0.91 13.95 -2.56
N ILE A 20 -1.52 13.45 -3.63
CA ILE A 20 -1.11 12.18 -4.27
C ILE A 20 0.35 12.28 -4.73
N VAL A 21 0.71 13.35 -5.42
CA VAL A 21 2.09 13.57 -5.90
C VAL A 21 3.07 13.68 -4.73
N LYS A 22 2.69 14.39 -3.67
CA LYS A 22 3.51 14.54 -2.47
C LYS A 22 3.78 13.19 -1.80
N VAL A 23 2.74 12.38 -1.61
CA VAL A 23 2.87 11.05 -1.01
C VAL A 23 3.74 10.14 -1.88
N LEU A 24 3.57 10.19 -3.18
CA LEU A 24 4.43 9.44 -4.11
C LEU A 24 5.89 9.87 -3.99
N ALA A 25 6.17 11.17 -3.91
CA ALA A 25 7.52 11.68 -3.74
C ALA A 25 8.15 11.21 -2.41
N GLU A 26 7.39 11.23 -1.34
CA GLU A 26 7.82 10.71 -0.03
C GLU A 26 8.14 9.20 -0.10
N LYS A 27 7.30 8.44 -0.79
CA LYS A 27 7.51 7.00 -0.99
C LYS A 27 8.78 6.71 -1.80
N VAL A 28 8.98 7.47 -2.87
CA VAL A 28 10.17 7.32 -3.74
C VAL A 28 11.45 7.70 -2.99
N ALA A 29 11.38 8.66 -2.07
CA ALA A 29 12.52 9.06 -1.25
C ALA A 29 12.97 7.98 -0.27
N LEU A 30 12.10 7.05 0.09
CA LEU A 30 12.46 5.89 0.90
C LEU A 30 13.18 4.87 0.01
N GLN A 31 14.36 4.44 0.46
CA GLN A 31 15.13 3.46 -0.29
C GLN A 31 14.47 2.08 -0.18
N SER A 32 13.95 1.60 -1.29
CA SER A 32 13.23 0.33 -1.37
C SER A 32 13.65 -0.53 -2.57
N ILE A 33 14.81 -0.23 -3.13
CA ILE A 33 15.35 -1.01 -4.25
C ILE A 33 15.79 -2.37 -3.74
N SER A 34 15.24 -3.43 -4.31
CA SER A 34 15.58 -4.81 -3.96
C SER A 34 16.93 -5.18 -4.57
N ALA A 35 18.00 -4.57 -4.07
CA ALA A 35 19.34 -4.70 -4.60
C ALA A 35 20.36 -4.87 -3.49
N LYS A 36 21.55 -5.32 -3.86
CA LYS A 36 22.68 -5.47 -2.94
C LYS A 36 23.01 -4.13 -2.27
N GLY A 37 23.13 -4.14 -0.94
CA GLY A 37 23.43 -2.94 -0.16
C GLY A 37 22.24 -2.29 0.51
N ILE A 38 21.01 -2.71 0.18
CA ILE A 38 19.79 -2.28 0.90
C ILE A 38 19.66 -3.10 2.19
N THR A 39 19.40 -2.42 3.30
CA THR A 39 19.17 -3.09 4.57
C THR A 39 17.73 -3.57 4.73
N ALA A 40 17.53 -4.59 5.54
CA ALA A 40 16.19 -5.06 5.91
C ALA A 40 15.37 -3.94 6.58
N GLU A 41 16.02 -3.08 7.35
CA GLU A 41 15.40 -1.93 8.00
C GLU A 41 14.85 -0.93 6.99
N GLN A 42 15.58 -0.63 5.92
CA GLN A 42 15.13 0.26 4.86
C GLN A 42 13.92 -0.30 4.12
N MET A 43 13.92 -1.59 3.82
CA MET A 43 12.81 -2.27 3.17
C MET A 43 11.57 -2.28 4.07
N LYS A 44 11.75 -2.55 5.35
CA LYS A 44 10.67 -2.53 6.33
C LYS A 44 10.05 -1.14 6.43
N ARG A 45 10.86 -0.10 6.48
CA ARG A 45 10.38 1.29 6.55
C ARG A 45 9.54 1.65 5.35
N SER A 46 9.94 1.22 4.16
CA SER A 46 9.16 1.42 2.93
C SER A 46 7.81 0.70 3.00
N ALA A 47 7.78 -0.54 3.48
CA ALA A 47 6.54 -1.30 3.64
C ALA A 47 5.61 -0.63 4.67
N GLU A 48 6.14 -0.17 5.80
CA GLU A 48 5.35 0.52 6.82
C GLU A 48 4.77 1.84 6.32
N PHE A 49 5.48 2.57 5.47
CA PHE A 49 4.96 3.77 4.84
C PHE A 49 3.69 3.46 4.02
N VAL A 50 3.73 2.44 3.19
CA VAL A 50 2.58 2.02 2.39
C VAL A 50 1.43 1.57 3.28
N ALA A 51 1.72 0.79 4.32
CA ALA A 51 0.72 0.33 5.26
C ALA A 51 0.02 1.48 5.98
N ASP A 52 0.76 2.49 6.40
CA ASP A 52 0.20 3.66 7.08
C ASP A 52 -0.72 4.46 6.16
N GLU A 53 -0.36 4.62 4.89
CA GLU A 53 -1.23 5.29 3.90
C GLU A 53 -2.54 4.52 3.68
N LEU A 54 -2.49 3.20 3.65
CA LEU A 54 -3.69 2.38 3.54
C LEU A 54 -4.57 2.49 4.80
N ARG A 55 -3.97 2.51 5.97
CA ARG A 55 -4.70 2.67 7.24
C ARG A 55 -5.40 4.02 7.33
N LEU A 56 -4.81 5.07 6.78
CA LEU A 56 -5.42 6.41 6.76
C LEU A 56 -6.75 6.42 6.01
N VAL A 57 -6.94 5.56 5.05
CA VAL A 57 -8.20 5.47 4.29
C VAL A 57 -9.12 4.33 4.76
N GLY A 58 -8.81 3.74 5.91
CA GLY A 58 -9.68 2.75 6.55
C GLY A 58 -9.47 1.31 6.10
N VAL A 59 -8.36 1.01 5.44
CA VAL A 59 -8.05 -0.37 5.05
C VAL A 59 -7.39 -1.09 6.22
N ASP A 60 -7.91 -2.26 6.58
CA ASP A 60 -7.27 -3.14 7.57
C ASP A 60 -6.00 -3.71 6.96
N THR A 61 -4.84 -3.39 7.55
CA THR A 61 -3.56 -3.60 6.90
C THR A 61 -2.56 -4.27 7.84
N LYS A 62 -1.82 -5.22 7.30
CA LYS A 62 -0.73 -5.91 7.98
C LYS A 62 0.56 -5.77 7.20
N VAL A 63 1.67 -5.62 7.92
CA VAL A 63 3.02 -5.72 7.36
C VAL A 63 3.59 -7.07 7.81
N VAL A 64 3.93 -7.91 6.86
CA VAL A 64 4.48 -9.25 7.12
C VAL A 64 5.80 -9.43 6.40
N GLN A 65 6.68 -10.20 7.03
CA GLN A 65 7.93 -10.61 6.40
C GLN A 65 7.81 -12.05 5.93
N ALA A 66 8.04 -12.27 4.64
CA ALA A 66 8.07 -13.60 4.07
C ALA A 66 9.33 -14.35 4.52
N SER A 67 9.27 -15.68 4.45
CA SER A 67 10.45 -16.53 4.66
C SER A 67 10.96 -17.04 3.32
N ASN A 68 12.27 -17.03 3.16
CA ASN A 68 12.91 -17.68 2.02
C ASN A 68 12.80 -19.22 2.14
N ALA A 69 13.03 -19.93 1.05
CA ALA A 69 12.96 -21.38 1.03
C ALA A 69 13.93 -22.06 2.03
N ASP A 70 15.06 -21.40 2.35
CA ASP A 70 16.04 -21.89 3.32
C ASP A 70 15.70 -21.50 4.78
N GLY A 71 14.57 -20.86 5.02
CA GLY A 71 14.12 -20.42 6.34
C GLY A 71 14.65 -19.06 6.77
N THR A 72 15.50 -18.39 5.97
CA THR A 72 15.98 -17.04 6.29
C THR A 72 14.89 -16.00 6.04
N PRO A 73 14.95 -14.82 6.72
CA PRO A 73 13.99 -13.74 6.49
C PRO A 73 14.02 -13.26 5.03
N GLY A 74 12.82 -13.14 4.44
CA GLY A 74 12.64 -12.70 3.05
C GLY A 74 12.13 -11.27 2.95
N ALA A 75 11.42 -11.01 1.86
CA ALA A 75 10.86 -9.69 1.56
C ALA A 75 9.75 -9.29 2.54
N TRP A 76 9.59 -8.00 2.71
CA TRP A 76 8.47 -7.44 3.43
C TRP A 76 7.28 -7.25 2.50
N GLU A 77 6.09 -7.57 2.99
CA GLU A 77 4.84 -7.50 2.24
C GLU A 77 3.82 -6.67 3.01
N VAL A 78 2.99 -5.96 2.26
CA VAL A 78 1.85 -5.22 2.82
C VAL A 78 0.58 -5.88 2.32
N ILE A 79 -0.26 -6.31 3.24
CA ILE A 79 -1.52 -6.98 2.93
C ILE A 79 -2.64 -6.17 3.56
N GLY A 80 -3.55 -5.69 2.72
CA GLY A 80 -4.71 -4.92 3.17
C GLY A 80 -6.00 -5.54 2.71
N SER A 81 -7.05 -5.36 3.49
CA SER A 81 -8.40 -5.78 3.11
C SER A 81 -9.44 -4.77 3.57
N HIS A 82 -10.45 -4.59 2.75
CA HIS A 82 -11.61 -3.79 3.08
C HIS A 82 -12.85 -4.48 2.52
N ILE A 83 -13.59 -5.15 3.38
CA ILE A 83 -14.77 -5.90 3.01
C ILE A 83 -16.00 -5.09 3.40
N VAL A 84 -16.76 -4.65 2.40
CA VAL A 84 -17.96 -3.83 2.61
C VAL A 84 -19.12 -4.69 3.11
N SER A 85 -19.32 -5.84 2.48
CA SER A 85 -20.30 -6.84 2.90
C SER A 85 -19.91 -8.22 2.39
N PRO A 86 -20.43 -9.32 3.00
CA PRO A 86 -20.12 -10.68 2.53
C PRO A 86 -20.57 -10.95 1.08
N ASP A 87 -21.59 -10.23 0.62
CA ASP A 87 -22.19 -10.45 -0.71
C ASP A 87 -21.61 -9.53 -1.77
N ALA A 88 -20.79 -8.55 -1.40
CA ALA A 88 -20.19 -7.62 -2.35
C ALA A 88 -19.05 -8.29 -3.12
N LEU A 89 -18.87 -7.88 -4.38
CA LEU A 89 -17.71 -8.28 -5.17
C LEU A 89 -16.43 -7.80 -4.48
N THR A 90 -15.43 -8.66 -4.51
CA THR A 90 -14.08 -8.34 -4.00
C THR A 90 -13.13 -8.19 -5.16
N VAL A 91 -12.41 -7.08 -5.18
CA VAL A 91 -11.39 -6.78 -6.20
C VAL A 91 -10.02 -6.91 -5.54
N LEU A 92 -9.14 -7.68 -6.18
CA LEU A 92 -7.75 -7.80 -5.75
C LEU A 92 -6.90 -6.79 -6.52
N LEU A 93 -6.22 -5.92 -5.78
CA LEU A 93 -5.22 -5.00 -6.33
C LEU A 93 -3.84 -5.53 -5.94
N TYR A 94 -2.97 -5.66 -6.94
CA TYR A 94 -1.62 -6.17 -6.75
C TYR A 94 -0.60 -5.20 -7.35
N ALA A 95 0.49 -4.91 -6.62
CA ALA A 95 1.57 -4.05 -7.08
C ALA A 95 2.93 -4.50 -6.51
#